data_0279d8492d985d5e315fc359aabbfe3d
#
_entry.id   0279d8492d985d5e315fc359aabbfe3d
#
_cell.length_a   1.000
_cell.length_b   1.000
_cell.length_c   1.000
_cell.angle_alpha   90.00
_cell.angle_beta   90.00
_cell.angle_gamma   90.00
#
_symmetry.space_group_name_H-M   'P 1'
#
loop_
_entity.id
_entity.type
_entity.pdbx_description
1 polymer ?
#
loop_
_entity_poly.entity_id
_entity_poly.type
_entity_poly.pdbx_seq_one_letter_code
_entity_poly.pdbx_strand_id
1 'polypeptide(L)'
;MLSYKLHDAIEQNLKDKRQTILFLNRRGYSTFIMCRDCGYTVKCKNCNISMTYHRTENKLKCHYCGYEENVVTVCPECHSTKIRYFGTGTQKLEQEINKIFPTASTIRMDIDTVTKKNSHEEILKKFRDENIDI
;
A
#
# COMPACT_ATOMS: atom_id res chain seq x y z
N MET A 1 -10.62 -0.37 5.93
CA MET A 1 -9.30 0.29 6.01
C MET A 1 -9.40 1.77 6.36
N LEU A 2 -10.43 2.48 5.93
CA LEU A 2 -10.69 3.87 6.33
C LEU A 2 -11.44 3.91 7.67
N SER A 3 -11.10 4.87 8.55
CA SER A 3 -11.91 5.15 9.72
C SER A 3 -13.24 5.80 9.31
N TYR A 4 -14.29 5.67 10.14
CA TYR A 4 -15.57 6.32 9.87
C TYR A 4 -15.43 7.84 9.71
N LYS A 5 -14.62 8.49 10.55
CA LYS A 5 -14.36 9.93 10.44
C LYS A 5 -13.72 10.33 9.12
N LEU A 6 -12.76 9.52 8.62
CA LEU A 6 -12.11 9.80 7.34
C LEU A 6 -13.07 9.57 6.17
N HIS A 7 -13.88 8.50 6.24
CA HIS A 7 -14.93 8.23 5.25
C HIS A 7 -15.89 9.41 5.14
N ASP A 8 -16.45 9.89 6.27
CA ASP A 8 -17.40 10.99 6.30
C ASP A 8 -16.76 12.30 5.79
N ALA A 9 -15.49 12.55 6.11
CA ALA A 9 -14.78 13.74 5.64
C ALA A 9 -14.57 13.71 4.11
N ILE A 10 -14.22 12.56 3.54
CA ILE A 10 -14.10 12.38 2.07
C ILE A 10 -15.46 12.58 1.41
N GLU A 11 -16.51 11.94 1.93
CA GLU A 11 -17.86 12.07 1.41
C GLU A 11 -18.35 13.52 1.41
N GLN A 12 -18.08 14.26 2.51
CA GLN A 12 -18.41 15.67 2.60
C GLN A 12 -17.65 16.52 1.59
N ASN A 13 -16.35 16.26 1.41
CA ASN A 13 -15.55 16.96 0.40
C ASN A 13 -16.06 16.72 -1.03
N LEU A 14 -16.46 15.48 -1.33
CA LEU A 14 -17.06 15.14 -2.64
C LEU A 14 -18.38 15.90 -2.87
N LYS A 15 -19.25 16.00 -1.85
CA LYS A 15 -20.49 16.79 -1.90
C LYS A 15 -20.22 18.27 -2.12
N ASP A 16 -19.19 18.81 -1.46
CA ASP A 16 -18.80 20.23 -1.55
C ASP A 16 -17.94 20.52 -2.79
N LYS A 17 -17.66 19.52 -3.62
CA LYS A 17 -16.74 19.61 -4.78
C LYS A 17 -15.34 20.10 -4.41
N ARG A 18 -14.85 19.64 -3.27
CA ARG A 18 -13.49 19.92 -2.78
C ARG A 18 -12.58 18.72 -3.06
N GLN A 19 -11.33 19.00 -3.31
CA GLN A 19 -10.31 17.99 -3.51
C GLN A 19 -9.80 17.45 -2.16
N THR A 20 -9.42 16.19 -2.13
CA THR A 20 -8.88 15.51 -0.95
C THR A 20 -7.50 14.94 -1.28
N ILE A 21 -6.53 15.16 -0.41
CA ILE A 21 -5.22 14.51 -0.51
C ILE A 21 -5.08 13.52 0.64
N LEU A 22 -4.91 12.24 0.32
CA LEU A 22 -4.66 11.19 1.30
C LEU A 22 -3.16 10.91 1.36
N PHE A 23 -2.56 11.15 2.51
CA PHE A 23 -1.15 10.87 2.74
C PHE A 23 -0.98 9.54 3.47
N LEU A 24 -0.34 8.58 2.81
CA LEU A 24 0.01 7.30 3.39
C LEU A 24 1.52 7.26 3.66
N ASN A 25 1.91 7.35 4.93
CA ASN A 25 3.32 7.31 5.34
C ASN A 25 3.91 5.88 5.26
N ARG A 26 3.74 5.23 4.09
CA ARG A 26 4.37 3.96 3.77
C ARG A 26 4.86 3.99 2.34
N ARG A 27 6.15 3.80 2.16
CA ARG A 27 6.76 3.65 0.83
C ARG A 27 6.25 2.37 0.18
N GLY A 28 5.70 2.48 -1.01
CA GLY A 28 5.42 1.39 -1.93
C GLY A 28 4.55 0.25 -1.41
N TYR A 29 4.60 -0.83 -2.11
CA TYR A 29 4.01 -2.11 -1.75
C TYR A 29 4.83 -2.76 -0.63
N SER A 30 4.80 -2.21 0.58
CA SER A 30 5.33 -2.92 1.75
C SER A 30 4.40 -4.07 2.10
N THR A 31 4.43 -5.10 1.29
CA THR A 31 3.70 -6.32 1.58
C THR A 31 4.55 -7.17 2.50
N PHE A 32 4.04 -7.52 3.65
CA PHE A 32 4.62 -8.54 4.50
C PHE A 32 3.80 -9.82 4.41
N ILE A 33 4.41 -10.92 4.76
CA ILE A 33 3.76 -12.23 4.79
C ILE A 33 3.35 -12.55 6.22
N MET A 34 2.11 -12.99 6.39
CA MET A 34 1.56 -13.40 7.67
C MET A 34 0.79 -14.71 7.53
N CYS A 35 0.97 -15.59 8.50
CA CYS A 35 0.13 -16.77 8.67
C CYS A 35 -1.22 -16.38 9.24
N ARG A 36 -2.31 -16.78 8.58
CA ARG A 36 -3.67 -16.46 9.05
C ARG A 36 -4.09 -17.23 10.29
N ASP A 37 -3.51 -18.41 10.52
CA ASP A 37 -3.92 -19.28 11.63
C ASP A 37 -3.25 -18.89 12.94
N CYS A 38 -1.95 -18.52 12.94
CA CYS A 38 -1.22 -18.20 14.18
C CYS A 38 -0.68 -16.75 14.25
N GLY A 39 -0.81 -15.96 13.17
CA GLY A 39 -0.31 -14.59 13.13
C GLY A 39 1.20 -14.46 12.95
N TYR A 40 1.93 -15.56 12.73
CA TYR A 40 3.36 -15.51 12.48
C TYR A 40 3.69 -14.62 11.28
N THR A 41 4.67 -13.72 11.46
CA THR A 41 5.21 -12.87 10.41
C THR A 41 6.69 -13.18 10.19
N VAL A 42 7.12 -13.23 8.93
CA VAL A 42 8.53 -13.47 8.63
C VAL A 42 9.37 -12.26 9.03
N LYS A 43 10.30 -12.48 9.94
CA LYS A 43 11.23 -11.47 10.44
C LYS A 43 12.65 -11.72 9.94
N CYS A 44 13.38 -10.64 9.71
CA CYS A 44 14.80 -10.72 9.40
C CYS A 44 15.57 -11.34 10.59
N LYS A 45 16.34 -12.37 10.33
CA LYS A 45 17.15 -13.03 11.36
C LYS A 45 18.26 -12.15 11.95
N ASN A 46 18.68 -11.11 11.22
CA ASN A 46 19.72 -10.18 11.67
C ASN A 46 19.16 -8.97 12.42
N CYS A 47 18.00 -8.45 12.01
CA CYS A 47 17.45 -7.19 12.49
C CYS A 47 16.17 -7.36 13.31
N ASN A 48 15.56 -8.54 13.30
CA ASN A 48 14.30 -8.86 13.97
C ASN A 48 13.12 -7.96 13.58
N ILE A 49 13.15 -7.34 12.42
CA ILE A 49 12.06 -6.57 11.82
C ILE A 49 11.33 -7.39 10.76
N SER A 50 10.06 -7.08 10.51
CA SER A 50 9.29 -7.75 9.46
C SER A 50 9.93 -7.56 8.10
N MET A 51 10.09 -8.64 7.35
CA MET A 51 10.63 -8.60 6.00
C MET A 51 9.57 -8.14 5.00
N THR A 52 10.01 -7.45 3.97
CA THR A 52 9.15 -6.93 2.90
C THR A 52 9.17 -7.88 1.71
N TYR A 53 7.99 -8.20 1.21
CA TYR A 53 7.84 -9.00 0.00
C TYR A 53 8.01 -8.15 -1.26
N HIS A 54 8.93 -8.57 -2.12
CA HIS A 54 9.15 -7.99 -3.43
C HIS A 54 8.56 -8.89 -4.51
N ARG A 55 7.43 -8.45 -5.06
CA ARG A 55 6.65 -9.25 -6.01
C ARG A 55 7.41 -9.57 -7.30
N THR A 56 8.17 -8.62 -7.82
CA THR A 56 8.93 -8.78 -9.08
C THR A 56 10.00 -9.87 -8.99
N GLU A 57 10.62 -10.02 -7.83
CA GLU A 57 11.69 -11.00 -7.59
C GLU A 57 11.19 -12.25 -6.85
N ASN A 58 9.94 -12.21 -6.37
CA ASN A 58 9.33 -13.25 -5.53
C ASN A 58 10.19 -13.59 -4.31
N LYS A 59 10.73 -12.58 -3.66
CA LYS A 59 11.62 -12.69 -2.50
C LYS A 59 11.19 -11.79 -1.35
N LEU A 60 11.61 -12.20 -0.16
CA LEU A 60 11.55 -11.39 1.05
C LEU A 60 12.87 -10.67 1.25
N LYS A 61 12.82 -9.37 1.51
CA LYS A 61 14.01 -8.53 1.73
C LYS A 61 13.87 -7.74 3.02
N CYS A 62 14.96 -7.63 3.74
CA CYS A 62 15.07 -6.71 4.86
C CYS A 62 15.51 -5.34 4.36
N HIS A 63 14.67 -4.33 4.54
CA HIS A 63 15.00 -2.96 4.14
C HIS A 63 16.08 -2.29 5.02
N TYR A 64 16.46 -2.94 6.12
CA TYR A 64 17.47 -2.40 7.02
C TYR A 64 18.88 -2.92 6.72
N CYS A 65 19.04 -4.25 6.65
CA CYS A 65 20.37 -4.87 6.42
C CYS A 65 20.54 -5.46 5.00
N GLY A 66 19.49 -5.47 4.18
CA GLY A 66 19.55 -6.04 2.83
C GLY A 66 19.48 -7.56 2.77
N TYR A 67 19.31 -8.25 3.91
CA TYR A 67 19.16 -9.71 3.92
C TYR A 67 17.95 -10.14 3.07
N GLU A 68 18.15 -11.19 2.28
CA GLU A 68 17.12 -11.74 1.40
C GLU A 68 16.88 -13.22 1.70
N GLU A 69 15.62 -13.64 1.58
CA GLU A 69 15.25 -15.07 1.62
C GLU A 69 14.08 -15.37 0.71
N ASN A 70 13.86 -16.66 0.46
CA ASN A 70 12.72 -17.10 -0.33
C ASN A 70 11.42 -16.96 0.45
N VAL A 71 10.33 -16.80 -0.31
CA VAL A 71 8.98 -16.74 0.26
C VAL A 71 8.63 -18.06 0.92
N VAL A 72 8.13 -18.00 2.15
CA VAL A 72 7.63 -19.19 2.85
C VAL A 72 6.23 -19.56 2.35
N THR A 73 6.00 -20.82 2.05
CA THR A 73 4.71 -21.36 1.62
C THR A 73 3.99 -22.11 2.74
N VAL A 74 4.74 -22.52 3.75
CA VAL A 74 4.25 -23.20 4.96
C VAL A 74 4.73 -22.43 6.17
N CYS A 75 3.84 -22.19 7.12
CA CYS A 75 4.21 -21.51 8.36
C CYS A 75 5.21 -22.32 9.17
N PRO A 76 6.37 -21.77 9.54
CA PRO A 76 7.35 -22.50 10.34
C PRO A 76 6.90 -22.75 11.79
N GLU A 77 5.92 -21.99 12.30
CA GLU A 77 5.42 -22.11 13.67
C GLU A 77 4.28 -23.12 13.78
N CYS A 78 3.24 -23.02 12.95
CA CYS A 78 2.05 -23.87 13.06
C CYS A 78 1.84 -24.83 11.89
N HIS A 79 2.77 -24.86 10.93
CA HIS A 79 2.74 -25.69 9.73
C HIS A 79 1.52 -25.47 8.82
N SER A 80 0.77 -24.39 9.01
CA SER A 80 -0.35 -24.02 8.14
C SER A 80 0.13 -23.57 6.77
N THR A 81 -0.66 -23.91 5.74
CA THR A 81 -0.47 -23.42 4.37
C THR A 81 -1.21 -22.11 4.10
N LYS A 82 -1.91 -21.55 5.10
CA LYS A 82 -2.68 -20.32 4.97
C LYS A 82 -1.80 -19.07 5.14
N ILE A 83 -0.76 -19.01 4.34
CA ILE A 83 0.11 -17.84 4.23
C ILE A 83 -0.56 -16.82 3.32
N ARG A 84 -0.62 -15.57 3.75
CA ARG A 84 -1.22 -14.47 2.99
C ARG A 84 -0.31 -13.25 2.98
N TYR A 85 -0.43 -12.50 1.89
CA TYR A 85 0.25 -11.23 1.71
C TYR A 85 -0.61 -10.12 2.32
N PHE A 86 -0.03 -9.36 3.23
CA PHE A 86 -0.65 -8.20 3.84
C PHE A 86 0.17 -6.97 3.52
N GLY A 87 -0.49 -5.91 3.14
CA GLY A 87 0.12 -4.63 2.89
C GLY A 87 -0.94 -3.56 2.69
N THR A 88 -0.63 -2.39 3.15
CA THR A 88 -1.38 -1.17 2.89
C THR A 88 -0.51 -0.28 2.02
N GLY A 89 -0.41 -0.59 0.73
CA GLY A 89 0.24 0.29 -0.23
C GLY A 89 -0.75 1.29 -0.80
N THR A 90 -0.25 2.32 -1.43
CA THR A 90 -1.03 3.35 -2.15
C THR A 90 -1.96 2.72 -3.18
N GLN A 91 -1.53 1.67 -3.87
CA GLN A 91 -2.36 0.94 -4.83
C GLN A 91 -3.57 0.27 -4.17
N LYS A 92 -3.40 -0.33 -2.99
CA LYS A 92 -4.51 -0.93 -2.27
C LYS A 92 -5.46 0.14 -1.73
N LEU A 93 -4.93 1.26 -1.27
CA LEU A 93 -5.74 2.40 -0.85
C LEU A 93 -6.56 2.94 -2.02
N GLU A 94 -5.97 3.13 -3.18
CA GLU A 94 -6.66 3.55 -4.41
C GLU A 94 -7.81 2.57 -4.77
N GLN A 95 -7.56 1.27 -4.73
CA GLN A 95 -8.58 0.25 -4.98
C GLN A 95 -9.74 0.32 -3.97
N GLU A 96 -9.44 0.52 -2.68
CA GLU A 96 -10.47 0.66 -1.65
C GLU A 96 -11.27 1.96 -1.82
N ILE A 97 -10.62 3.08 -2.12
CA ILE A 97 -11.30 4.35 -2.43
C ILE A 97 -12.24 4.19 -3.61
N ASN A 98 -11.79 3.57 -4.72
CA ASN A 98 -12.61 3.36 -5.90
C ASN A 98 -13.80 2.43 -5.66
N LYS A 99 -13.70 1.51 -4.69
CA LYS A 99 -14.85 0.68 -4.28
C LYS A 99 -15.87 1.45 -3.45
N ILE A 100 -15.39 2.28 -2.52
CA ILE A 100 -16.25 3.04 -1.59
C ILE A 100 -16.89 4.24 -2.31
N PHE A 101 -16.12 4.92 -3.15
CA PHE A 101 -16.53 6.11 -3.90
C PHE A 101 -16.37 5.89 -5.41
N PRO A 102 -17.20 5.05 -6.03
CA PRO A 102 -17.02 4.65 -7.44
C PRO A 102 -17.20 5.79 -8.45
N THR A 103 -17.80 6.90 -8.05
CA THR A 103 -17.99 8.09 -8.89
C THR A 103 -16.88 9.12 -8.73
N ALA A 104 -16.02 8.97 -7.72
CA ALA A 104 -14.89 9.88 -7.50
C ALA A 104 -13.74 9.58 -8.45
N SER A 105 -13.13 10.64 -8.99
CA SER A 105 -11.89 10.54 -9.74
C SER A 105 -10.70 10.46 -8.78
N THR A 106 -9.79 9.52 -9.05
CA THR A 106 -8.61 9.31 -8.21
C THR A 106 -7.32 9.37 -9.00
N ILE A 107 -6.26 9.86 -8.38
CA ILE A 107 -4.91 9.81 -8.94
C ILE A 107 -3.91 9.41 -7.86
N ARG A 108 -3.02 8.51 -8.20
CA ARG A 108 -2.00 8.00 -7.28
C ARG A 108 -0.63 8.62 -7.56
N MET A 109 0.06 9.01 -6.51
CA MET A 109 1.43 9.47 -6.60
C MET A 109 2.31 8.66 -5.63
N ASP A 110 3.14 7.80 -6.17
CA ASP A 110 4.10 6.99 -5.45
C ASP A 110 5.33 6.69 -6.31
N ILE A 111 6.27 5.94 -5.76
CA ILE A 111 7.52 5.61 -6.45
C ILE A 111 7.31 4.86 -7.78
N ASP A 112 6.22 4.09 -7.89
CA ASP A 112 5.91 3.30 -9.08
C ASP A 112 5.25 4.17 -10.17
N THR A 113 4.55 5.23 -9.77
CA THR A 113 3.89 6.18 -10.68
C THR A 113 4.82 7.33 -11.11
N VAL A 114 5.87 7.58 -10.34
CA VAL A 114 6.84 8.66 -10.55
C VAL A 114 8.16 8.10 -11.06
N THR A 115 8.17 7.60 -12.29
CA THR A 115 9.36 6.95 -12.88
C THR A 115 10.18 7.86 -13.80
N LYS A 116 9.61 8.97 -14.27
CA LYS A 116 10.26 9.90 -15.20
C LYS A 116 10.56 11.24 -14.53
N LYS A 117 11.55 11.94 -15.06
CA LYS A 117 11.83 13.33 -14.69
C LYS A 117 10.56 14.18 -14.88
N ASN A 118 10.22 15.00 -13.89
CA ASN A 118 9.02 15.87 -13.85
C ASN A 118 7.67 15.17 -13.67
N SER A 119 7.62 13.84 -13.45
CA SER A 119 6.33 13.14 -13.23
C SER A 119 5.57 13.63 -11.99
N HIS A 120 6.26 14.10 -10.96
CA HIS A 120 5.60 14.73 -9.80
C HIS A 120 4.81 15.99 -10.20
N GLU A 121 5.44 16.87 -10.98
CA GLU A 121 4.80 18.11 -11.45
C GLU A 121 3.61 17.81 -12.37
N GLU A 122 3.76 16.81 -13.25
CA GLU A 122 2.68 16.38 -14.15
C GLU A 122 1.48 15.83 -13.38
N ILE A 123 1.70 15.00 -12.36
CA ILE A 123 0.62 14.47 -11.51
C ILE A 123 -0.07 15.59 -10.74
N LEU A 124 0.68 16.50 -10.12
CA LEU A 124 0.13 17.61 -9.37
C LEU A 124 -0.64 18.59 -10.29
N LYS A 125 -0.11 18.85 -11.49
CA LYS A 125 -0.79 19.67 -12.50
C LYS A 125 -2.10 19.01 -12.93
N LYS A 126 -2.08 17.72 -13.23
CA LYS A 126 -3.27 16.94 -13.58
C LYS A 126 -4.30 16.95 -12.47
N PHE A 127 -3.89 16.75 -11.22
CA PHE A 127 -4.77 16.79 -10.05
C PHE A 127 -5.51 18.13 -9.95
N ARG A 128 -4.79 19.24 -10.14
CA ARG A 128 -5.35 20.59 -10.09
C ARG A 128 -6.22 20.93 -11.31
N ASP A 129 -5.68 20.73 -12.53
CA ASP A 129 -6.29 21.24 -13.77
C ASP A 129 -7.49 20.41 -14.23
N GLU A 130 -7.49 19.10 -13.94
CA GLU A 130 -8.59 18.18 -14.23
C GLU A 130 -9.59 18.03 -13.07
N ASN A 131 -9.43 18.80 -11.97
CA ASN A 131 -10.27 18.73 -10.78
C ASN A 131 -10.47 17.30 -10.25
N ILE A 132 -9.38 16.53 -10.16
CA ILE A 132 -9.42 15.18 -9.62
C ILE A 132 -9.79 15.24 -8.14
N ASP A 133 -10.72 14.39 -7.71
CA ASP A 133 -11.34 14.48 -6.38
C ASP A 133 -10.41 14.02 -5.26
N ILE A 134 -9.60 12.95 -5.48
CA ILE A 134 -8.78 12.32 -4.43
C ILE A 134 -7.39 11.99 -4.95
#